data_eb85d09898fa9d77eff45891284a1df4
#
_entry.id   eb85d09898fa9d77eff45891284a1df4
#
_cell.length_a   1.000
_cell.length_b   1.000
_cell.length_c   1.000
_cell.angle_alpha   90.00
_cell.angle_beta   90.00
_cell.angle_gamma   90.00
#
_symmetry.space_group_name_H-M   'P 1'
#
loop_
_entity.id
_entity.type
_entity.pdbx_description
1 polymer ?
#
loop_
_entity_poly.entity_id
_entity_poly.type
_entity_poly.pdbx_seq_one_letter_code
_entity_poly.pdbx_strand_id
1 'polypeptide(L)'
;MAVALAANIWLPRQMRYRYSWDKDLAQRMATEFSATREDVKEYIQKYIPDVTDWQIDKWTASGELESARIGRQTMYFSAAARNLFRINPELAAIKAAADDREQDLSKSGTSLSGHAAIDAATIPAIKRQVLENLAAGKENPYLALPKRMRVTFTLSVHANTLRPGQTIRCWLPLPRQDVARQTGVKFIEAGVNGTSYPAEKLTFSDPSNPHSSVYMEARTARDKATVFHEVFEYTSCGEWHPIDSSKVLAYNVSDPEYKEYTAEREQHVIFTERIKAAADSVTAGIDNPYLQAKAIYTWIDRTFPWASARDYSTIGNIPEYVLTNRHGDCGQVTLLFITMCRYKGIPARWQSGLMMHPGAGNLHDWGEVYFEGYGWVPVDQSFGITSYGGDFFLGGIEPYRMIVNTDFGGNLSPAKKYPRSDTVDFQRGEVEWSKGNLYYTQWDYDFKIEYLD
;
A
#
# COMPACT_ATOMS: atom_id res chain seq x y z
N MET A 1 -37.80 14.26 -11.65
CA MET A 1 -37.63 13.67 -10.30
C MET A 1 -38.85 12.90 -9.79
N ALA A 2 -40.10 13.38 -10.01
CA ALA A 2 -41.30 12.70 -9.51
C ALA A 2 -41.60 11.33 -10.19
N VAL A 3 -41.27 11.15 -11.48
CA VAL A 3 -41.48 9.91 -12.21
C VAL A 3 -40.57 8.78 -11.73
N ALA A 4 -39.35 9.07 -11.29
CA ALA A 4 -38.42 8.07 -10.78
C ALA A 4 -38.80 7.56 -9.37
N LEU A 5 -39.48 8.36 -8.55
CA LEU A 5 -40.00 7.93 -7.26
C LEU A 5 -41.21 7.00 -7.39
N ALA A 6 -42.12 7.29 -8.34
CA ALA A 6 -43.30 6.48 -8.58
C ALA A 6 -42.98 5.09 -9.11
N ALA A 7 -41.97 4.97 -10.00
CA ALA A 7 -41.51 3.69 -10.54
C ALA A 7 -40.90 2.76 -9.48
N ASN A 8 -40.31 3.32 -8.41
CA ASN A 8 -39.72 2.53 -7.32
C ASN A 8 -40.73 1.90 -6.35
N ILE A 9 -41.98 2.34 -6.35
CA ILE A 9 -43.01 1.82 -5.45
C ILE A 9 -43.57 0.47 -5.97
N TRP A 10 -43.53 0.24 -7.27
CA TRP A 10 -44.08 -0.96 -7.93
C TRP A 10 -43.07 -2.07 -8.23
N LEU A 11 -41.77 -1.84 -7.98
CA LEU A 11 -40.72 -2.85 -8.16
C LEU A 11 -40.72 -3.84 -6.99
N PRO A 12 -40.53 -5.16 -7.23
CA PRO A 12 -40.33 -6.12 -6.15
C PRO A 12 -39.21 -5.64 -5.21
N ARG A 13 -39.36 -5.92 -3.91
CA ARG A 13 -38.39 -5.49 -2.87
C ARG A 13 -36.92 -5.78 -3.22
N GLN A 14 -36.68 -6.83 -4.00
CA GLN A 14 -35.35 -7.22 -4.51
C GLN A 14 -34.77 -6.26 -5.57
N MET A 15 -35.62 -5.53 -6.31
CA MET A 15 -35.20 -4.55 -7.33
C MET A 15 -35.00 -3.13 -6.78
N ARG A 16 -35.37 -2.85 -5.52
CA ARG A 16 -35.27 -1.52 -4.91
C ARG A 16 -33.85 -1.16 -4.48
N TYR A 17 -32.93 -2.11 -4.48
CA TYR A 17 -31.52 -1.91 -4.14
C TYR A 17 -30.65 -2.37 -5.33
N ARG A 18 -30.58 -1.56 -6.38
CA ARG A 18 -29.50 -1.69 -7.35
C ARG A 18 -28.28 -0.99 -6.76
N TYR A 19 -27.19 -1.74 -6.58
CA TYR A 19 -25.87 -1.19 -6.36
C TYR A 19 -25.52 -0.25 -7.54
N SER A 20 -24.93 0.90 -7.27
CA SER A 20 -24.43 1.84 -8.26
C SER A 20 -23.03 2.25 -7.86
N TRP A 21 -22.06 1.97 -8.71
CA TRP A 21 -20.67 2.40 -8.49
C TRP A 21 -20.56 3.92 -8.34
N ASP A 22 -21.26 4.71 -9.16
CA ASP A 22 -21.21 6.17 -9.08
C ASP A 22 -21.65 6.70 -7.71
N LYS A 23 -22.65 6.06 -7.08
CA LYS A 23 -23.11 6.43 -5.74
C LYS A 23 -22.11 6.00 -4.66
N ASP A 24 -21.54 4.82 -4.80
CA ASP A 24 -20.51 4.30 -3.89
C ASP A 24 -19.27 5.18 -3.97
N LEU A 25 -18.77 5.48 -5.17
CA LEU A 25 -17.65 6.37 -5.39
C LEU A 25 -17.91 7.79 -4.82
N ALA A 26 -19.09 8.35 -5.05
CA ALA A 26 -19.45 9.64 -4.47
C ALA A 26 -19.43 9.63 -2.93
N GLN A 27 -19.85 8.51 -2.31
CA GLN A 27 -19.78 8.34 -0.86
C GLN A 27 -18.33 8.18 -0.39
N ARG A 28 -17.49 7.41 -1.08
CA ARG A 28 -16.06 7.28 -0.79
C ARG A 28 -15.35 8.63 -0.90
N MET A 29 -15.59 9.36 -1.99
CA MET A 29 -15.08 10.71 -2.15
C MET A 29 -15.48 11.65 -1.01
N ALA A 30 -16.73 11.58 -0.55
CA ALA A 30 -17.19 12.39 0.59
C ALA A 30 -16.54 11.96 1.93
N THR A 31 -16.11 10.71 2.05
CA THR A 31 -15.36 10.20 3.22
C THR A 31 -13.92 10.73 3.19
N GLU A 32 -13.25 10.64 2.05
CA GLU A 32 -11.87 11.09 1.89
C GLU A 32 -11.74 12.61 2.01
N PHE A 33 -12.66 13.35 1.38
CA PHE A 33 -12.71 14.82 1.42
C PHE A 33 -13.66 15.29 2.52
N SER A 34 -13.28 15.05 3.76
CA SER A 34 -14.10 15.33 4.95
C SER A 34 -13.68 16.56 5.75
N ALA A 35 -12.49 17.12 5.51
CA ALA A 35 -12.03 18.31 6.21
C ALA A 35 -12.64 19.59 5.64
N THR A 36 -13.05 20.49 6.53
CA THR A 36 -13.51 21.83 6.18
C THR A 36 -12.32 22.80 5.99
N ARG A 37 -12.59 24.00 5.49
CA ARG A 37 -11.57 25.04 5.43
C ARG A 37 -11.10 25.46 6.83
N GLU A 38 -12.01 25.45 7.78
CA GLU A 38 -11.76 25.76 9.19
C GLU A 38 -10.82 24.72 9.81
N ASP A 39 -11.05 23.42 9.57
CA ASP A 39 -10.17 22.33 10.03
C ASP A 39 -8.76 22.47 9.49
N VAL A 40 -8.64 22.79 8.19
CA VAL A 40 -7.35 23.04 7.53
C VAL A 40 -6.63 24.23 8.16
N LYS A 41 -7.35 25.33 8.36
CA LYS A 41 -6.80 26.56 8.95
C LYS A 41 -6.34 26.32 10.40
N GLU A 42 -7.15 25.65 11.20
CA GLU A 42 -6.81 25.30 12.60
C GLU A 42 -5.54 24.45 12.67
N TYR A 43 -5.38 23.46 11.77
CA TYR A 43 -4.17 22.67 11.73
C TYR A 43 -2.94 23.50 11.36
N ILE A 44 -3.04 24.38 10.33
CA ILE A 44 -1.93 25.22 9.88
C ILE A 44 -1.52 26.22 10.97
N GLN A 45 -2.48 26.77 11.70
CA GLN A 45 -2.24 27.73 12.78
C GLN A 45 -1.37 27.18 13.92
N LYS A 46 -1.26 25.87 14.08
CA LYS A 46 -0.30 25.25 15.04
C LYS A 46 1.16 25.61 14.74
N TYR A 47 1.48 25.87 13.48
CA TYR A 47 2.83 26.18 13.01
C TYR A 47 2.97 27.60 12.46
N ILE A 48 1.89 28.19 11.94
CA ILE A 48 1.80 29.53 11.35
C ILE A 48 0.59 30.23 11.96
N PRO A 49 0.72 30.84 13.17
CA PRO A 49 -0.42 31.41 13.91
C PRO A 49 -1.21 32.47 13.14
N ASP A 50 -0.53 33.22 12.27
CA ASP A 50 -1.06 34.32 11.47
C ASP A 50 -1.40 33.93 10.01
N VAL A 51 -1.61 32.63 9.73
CA VAL A 51 -1.99 32.17 8.39
C VAL A 51 -3.23 32.90 7.89
N THR A 52 -3.13 33.43 6.68
CA THR A 52 -4.19 34.21 6.04
C THR A 52 -5.06 33.33 5.14
N ASP A 53 -6.29 33.79 4.89
CA ASP A 53 -7.18 33.09 3.94
C ASP A 53 -6.62 33.12 2.51
N TRP A 54 -5.89 34.19 2.14
CA TRP A 54 -5.20 34.27 0.85
C TRP A 54 -4.14 33.16 0.69
N GLN A 55 -3.39 32.84 1.73
CA GLN A 55 -2.41 31.74 1.67
C GLN A 55 -3.10 30.38 1.48
N ILE A 56 -4.20 30.13 2.20
CA ILE A 56 -5.00 28.91 2.02
C ILE A 56 -5.55 28.81 0.60
N ASP A 57 -6.07 29.92 0.05
CA ASP A 57 -6.57 29.96 -1.34
C ASP A 57 -5.45 29.70 -2.34
N LYS A 58 -4.25 30.25 -2.12
CA LYS A 58 -3.07 30.00 -2.95
C LYS A 58 -2.69 28.51 -2.95
N TRP A 59 -2.56 27.87 -1.79
CA TRP A 59 -2.22 26.46 -1.67
C TRP A 59 -3.34 25.54 -2.21
N THR A 60 -4.59 25.96 -2.10
CA THR A 60 -5.72 25.25 -2.72
C THR A 60 -5.65 25.33 -4.25
N ALA A 61 -5.40 26.52 -4.78
CA ALA A 61 -5.30 26.74 -6.23
C ALA A 61 -4.10 26.05 -6.88
N SER A 62 -2.98 25.94 -6.15
CA SER A 62 -1.78 25.20 -6.61
C SER A 62 -1.91 23.68 -6.47
N GLY A 63 -2.93 23.16 -5.77
CA GLY A 63 -3.12 21.75 -5.48
C GLY A 63 -2.31 21.23 -4.27
N GLU A 64 -1.52 22.06 -3.61
CA GLU A 64 -0.78 21.70 -2.40
C GLU A 64 -1.73 21.36 -1.23
N LEU A 65 -2.90 22.00 -1.17
CA LEU A 65 -4.04 21.60 -0.37
C LEU A 65 -5.04 20.85 -1.25
N GLU A 66 -4.94 19.54 -1.30
CA GLU A 66 -5.83 18.72 -2.11
C GLU A 66 -7.28 18.92 -1.69
N SER A 67 -8.13 19.30 -2.63
CA SER A 67 -9.53 19.61 -2.39
C SER A 67 -10.42 19.10 -3.50
N ALA A 68 -11.70 18.88 -3.18
CA ALA A 68 -12.72 18.48 -4.13
C ALA A 68 -14.07 19.14 -3.85
N ARG A 69 -14.92 19.20 -4.86
CA ARG A 69 -16.29 19.67 -4.72
C ARG A 69 -17.18 18.53 -4.22
N ILE A 70 -17.58 18.59 -2.95
CA ILE A 70 -18.51 17.63 -2.35
C ILE A 70 -19.87 18.35 -2.18
N GLY A 71 -20.83 17.97 -3.00
CA GLY A 71 -22.11 18.67 -3.07
C GLY A 71 -21.93 20.12 -3.53
N ARG A 72 -22.22 21.08 -2.65
CA ARG A 72 -22.11 22.53 -2.93
C ARG A 72 -20.88 23.19 -2.27
N GLN A 73 -20.09 22.43 -1.52
CA GLN A 73 -18.95 22.95 -0.76
C GLN A 73 -17.63 22.45 -1.34
N THR A 74 -16.57 23.25 -1.18
CA THR A 74 -15.20 22.79 -1.37
C THR A 74 -14.78 22.13 -0.06
N MET A 75 -14.45 20.84 -0.13
CA MET A 75 -13.93 20.07 0.99
C MET A 75 -12.49 19.68 0.71
N TYR A 76 -11.72 19.48 1.75
CA TYR A 76 -10.32 19.12 1.67
C TYR A 76 -10.13 17.65 2.02
N PHE A 77 -9.14 17.02 1.40
CA PHE A 77 -8.70 15.70 1.81
C PHE A 77 -8.35 15.71 3.30
N SER A 78 -8.76 14.70 4.03
CA SER A 78 -8.62 14.64 5.50
C SER A 78 -7.19 14.82 6.01
N ALA A 79 -6.18 14.49 5.17
CA ALA A 79 -4.77 14.71 5.47
C ALA A 79 -4.15 15.93 4.75
N ALA A 80 -4.93 16.73 4.00
CA ALA A 80 -4.38 17.80 3.15
C ALA A 80 -3.50 18.80 3.92
N ALA A 81 -3.93 19.24 5.09
CA ALA A 81 -3.14 20.16 5.92
C ALA A 81 -1.83 19.55 6.42
N ARG A 82 -1.83 18.26 6.77
CA ARG A 82 -0.61 17.53 7.16
C ARG A 82 0.32 17.33 5.98
N ASN A 83 -0.24 17.00 4.82
CA ASN A 83 0.52 16.80 3.59
C ASN A 83 1.17 18.11 3.13
N LEU A 84 0.51 19.24 3.27
CA LEU A 84 1.09 20.56 2.95
C LEU A 84 2.46 20.75 3.61
N PHE A 85 2.61 20.37 4.88
CA PHE A 85 3.88 20.44 5.63
C PHE A 85 4.89 19.33 5.28
N ARG A 86 4.57 18.45 4.36
CA ARG A 86 5.48 17.42 3.83
C ARG A 86 5.94 17.76 2.41
N ILE A 87 5.04 18.30 1.62
CA ILE A 87 5.27 18.56 0.19
C ILE A 87 5.80 19.96 -0.12
N ASN A 88 5.52 20.94 0.74
CA ASN A 88 6.05 22.30 0.61
C ASN A 88 7.35 22.44 1.43
N PRO A 89 8.52 22.66 0.79
CA PRO A 89 9.81 22.67 1.48
C PRO A 89 9.94 23.75 2.56
N GLU A 90 9.36 24.94 2.33
CA GLU A 90 9.40 26.03 3.30
C GLU A 90 8.60 25.69 4.55
N LEU A 91 7.42 25.10 4.38
CA LEU A 91 6.56 24.68 5.49
C LEU A 91 7.09 23.44 6.20
N ALA A 92 7.72 22.52 5.47
CA ALA A 92 8.43 21.39 6.06
C ALA A 92 9.54 21.85 7.01
N ALA A 93 10.33 22.88 6.62
CA ALA A 93 11.36 23.45 7.46
C ALA A 93 10.78 24.13 8.71
N ILE A 94 9.65 24.85 8.59
CA ILE A 94 8.95 25.47 9.74
C ILE A 94 8.49 24.40 10.72
N LYS A 95 7.89 23.33 10.21
CA LYS A 95 7.43 22.21 11.04
C LYS A 95 8.60 21.51 11.73
N ALA A 96 9.67 21.19 11.01
CA ALA A 96 10.86 20.55 11.58
C ALA A 96 11.45 21.40 12.72
N ALA A 97 11.60 22.72 12.53
CA ALA A 97 12.09 23.62 13.56
C ALA A 97 11.15 23.74 14.78
N ALA A 98 9.86 23.51 14.62
CA ALA A 98 8.91 23.45 15.75
C ALA A 98 9.01 22.12 16.50
N ASP A 99 9.09 21.01 15.76
CA ASP A 99 9.22 19.65 16.32
C ASP A 99 10.58 19.50 17.06
N ASP A 100 11.69 20.03 16.52
CA ASP A 100 13.00 20.04 17.18
C ASP A 100 12.97 20.82 18.49
N ARG A 101 12.25 21.95 18.56
CA ARG A 101 12.07 22.71 19.81
C ARG A 101 11.29 21.94 20.86
N GLU A 102 10.35 21.11 20.45
CA GLU A 102 9.56 20.26 21.32
C GLU A 102 10.36 19.04 21.81
N GLN A 103 11.27 18.52 20.96
CA GLN A 103 12.18 17.41 21.27
C GLN A 103 13.39 17.82 22.12
N ASP A 104 13.92 19.03 21.96
CA ASP A 104 15.04 19.57 22.77
C ASP A 104 14.71 19.67 24.27
N LEU A 105 13.43 19.67 24.62
CA LEU A 105 12.94 19.53 25.99
C LEU A 105 12.98 18.08 26.51
N SER A 106 13.25 17.09 25.64
CA SER A 106 13.16 15.67 25.99
C SER A 106 14.35 14.77 25.70
N LYS A 107 15.38 15.13 24.97
CA LYS A 107 16.71 14.42 24.88
C LYS A 107 17.56 14.86 23.69
N SER A 108 18.84 15.13 23.96
CA SER A 108 19.91 15.24 23.00
C SER A 108 20.21 13.92 22.27
N GLY A 109 20.26 13.94 20.95
CA GLY A 109 20.87 12.89 20.13
C GLY A 109 20.17 12.73 18.77
N THR A 110 20.91 12.92 17.68
CA THR A 110 20.55 12.53 16.32
C THR A 110 20.53 11.00 16.19
N SER A 111 19.66 10.30 16.93
CA SER A 111 19.51 8.85 16.77
C SER A 111 18.38 8.56 15.78
N LEU A 112 18.67 7.69 14.81
CA LEU A 112 17.64 7.07 13.99
C LEU A 112 16.57 6.45 14.90
N SER A 113 15.29 6.61 14.57
CA SER A 113 14.17 6.11 15.37
C SER A 113 13.29 5.13 14.57
N GLY A 114 12.51 4.34 15.26
CA GLY A 114 11.58 3.39 14.64
C GLY A 114 12.27 2.38 13.73
N HIS A 115 11.68 2.12 12.55
CA HIS A 115 12.21 1.15 11.59
C HIS A 115 13.60 1.52 11.06
N ALA A 116 13.93 2.80 10.90
CA ALA A 116 15.23 3.24 10.38
C ALA A 116 16.41 2.79 11.25
N ALA A 117 16.25 2.78 12.58
CA ALA A 117 17.27 2.29 13.50
C ALA A 117 17.48 0.77 13.38
N ILE A 118 16.40 0.03 13.17
CA ILE A 118 16.42 -1.42 12.95
C ILE A 118 17.12 -1.74 11.63
N ASP A 119 16.77 -1.03 10.57
CA ASP A 119 17.33 -1.23 9.22
C ASP A 119 18.81 -0.88 9.17
N ALA A 120 19.22 0.19 9.83
CA ALA A 120 20.63 0.57 9.94
C ALA A 120 21.51 -0.53 10.57
N ALA A 121 20.96 -1.30 11.52
CA ALA A 121 21.62 -2.45 12.11
C ALA A 121 21.52 -3.71 11.23
N THR A 122 20.39 -3.90 10.55
CA THR A 122 20.04 -5.12 9.83
C THR A 122 20.67 -5.19 8.44
N ILE A 123 20.68 -4.09 7.68
CA ILE A 123 21.18 -4.04 6.30
C ILE A 123 22.65 -4.49 6.18
N PRO A 124 23.60 -4.02 7.01
CA PRO A 124 24.98 -4.51 6.92
C PRO A 124 25.12 -6.00 7.21
N ALA A 125 24.29 -6.54 8.11
CA ALA A 125 24.27 -7.97 8.44
C ALA A 125 23.72 -8.81 7.29
N ILE A 126 22.66 -8.35 6.61
CA ILE A 126 22.12 -8.99 5.40
C ILE A 126 23.20 -9.05 4.32
N LYS A 127 23.80 -7.91 3.99
CA LYS A 127 24.86 -7.82 2.96
C LYS A 127 26.01 -8.79 3.23
N ARG A 128 26.51 -8.81 4.47
CA ARG A 128 27.59 -9.71 4.89
C ARG A 128 27.18 -11.18 4.73
N GLN A 129 26.02 -11.58 5.25
CA GLN A 129 25.57 -12.97 5.18
C GLN A 129 25.34 -13.43 3.73
N VAL A 130 24.79 -12.59 2.88
CA VAL A 130 24.61 -12.90 1.45
C VAL A 130 25.96 -13.13 0.76
N LEU A 131 26.96 -12.29 1.00
CA LEU A 131 28.30 -12.49 0.46
C LEU A 131 28.95 -13.79 0.95
N GLU A 132 28.79 -14.15 2.22
CA GLU A 132 29.22 -15.43 2.79
C GLU A 132 28.48 -16.60 2.15
N ASN A 133 27.17 -16.51 1.94
CA ASN A 133 26.35 -17.52 1.28
C ASN A 133 26.79 -17.74 -0.18
N LEU A 134 27.03 -16.67 -0.93
CA LEU A 134 27.54 -16.70 -2.30
C LEU A 134 28.91 -17.38 -2.39
N ALA A 135 29.82 -17.01 -1.50
CA ALA A 135 31.15 -17.62 -1.43
C ALA A 135 31.09 -19.13 -1.06
N ALA A 136 30.11 -19.51 -0.27
CA ALA A 136 29.88 -20.91 0.12
C ALA A 136 29.05 -21.74 -0.89
N GLY A 137 28.57 -21.12 -1.99
CA GLY A 137 27.77 -21.80 -3.01
C GLY A 137 26.44 -22.33 -2.50
N LYS A 138 25.76 -21.63 -1.58
CA LYS A 138 24.46 -22.06 -1.04
C LYS A 138 23.37 -22.01 -2.13
N GLU A 139 22.36 -22.86 -1.99
CA GLU A 139 21.24 -22.99 -2.95
C GLU A 139 20.44 -21.69 -3.09
N ASN A 140 20.15 -21.00 -1.99
CA ASN A 140 19.45 -19.70 -1.98
C ASN A 140 20.37 -18.63 -1.36
N PRO A 141 21.41 -18.19 -2.08
CA PRO A 141 22.47 -17.39 -1.50
C PRO A 141 22.05 -15.97 -1.15
N TYR A 142 21.00 -15.44 -1.77
CA TYR A 142 20.52 -14.07 -1.59
C TYR A 142 19.66 -13.86 -0.35
N LEU A 143 19.23 -14.93 0.33
CA LEU A 143 18.41 -14.89 1.52
C LEU A 143 19.27 -14.88 2.80
N ALA A 144 18.88 -14.02 3.74
CA ALA A 144 19.62 -13.80 4.98
C ALA A 144 18.70 -13.49 6.16
N LEU A 145 19.20 -13.66 7.37
CA LEU A 145 18.58 -13.24 8.63
C LEU A 145 17.09 -13.63 8.73
N PRO A 146 16.75 -14.92 8.73
CA PRO A 146 15.38 -15.36 8.90
C PRO A 146 14.79 -14.83 10.22
N LYS A 147 13.55 -14.35 10.17
CA LYS A 147 12.75 -13.91 11.33
C LYS A 147 11.46 -14.68 11.38
N ARG A 148 11.25 -15.39 12.48
CA ARG A 148 10.01 -16.12 12.72
C ARG A 148 9.03 -15.24 13.50
N MET A 149 7.82 -15.12 13.00
CA MET A 149 6.79 -14.26 13.59
C MET A 149 5.47 -15.03 13.70
N ARG A 150 4.72 -14.75 14.78
CA ARG A 150 3.30 -15.09 14.90
C ARG A 150 2.50 -13.79 14.80
N VAL A 151 1.45 -13.84 14.01
CA VAL A 151 0.55 -12.71 13.81
C VAL A 151 -0.85 -13.08 14.24
N THR A 152 -1.48 -12.19 15.01
CA THR A 152 -2.92 -12.19 15.24
C THR A 152 -3.50 -11.01 14.51
N PHE A 153 -4.31 -11.25 13.48
CA PHE A 153 -4.99 -10.21 12.72
C PHE A 153 -6.46 -10.18 13.08
N THR A 154 -7.03 -8.99 13.20
CA THR A 154 -8.45 -8.78 13.52
C THR A 154 -9.08 -7.74 12.60
N LEU A 155 -10.34 -7.98 12.22
CA LEU A 155 -11.19 -7.02 11.54
C LEU A 155 -12.52 -6.92 12.28
N SER A 156 -12.87 -5.73 12.74
CA SER A 156 -14.03 -5.47 13.59
C SER A 156 -15.05 -4.60 12.86
N VAL A 157 -16.18 -5.19 12.44
CA VAL A 157 -17.32 -4.44 11.91
C VAL A 157 -18.09 -3.84 13.07
N HIS A 158 -18.30 -2.52 13.03
CA HIS A 158 -18.91 -1.75 14.12
C HIS A 158 -20.33 -2.23 14.47
N ALA A 159 -20.67 -2.13 15.74
CA ALA A 159 -22.01 -2.44 16.21
C ALA A 159 -23.07 -1.63 15.44
N ASN A 160 -24.20 -2.25 15.12
CA ASN A 160 -25.33 -1.61 14.46
C ASN A 160 -25.06 -1.03 13.05
N THR A 161 -23.90 -1.29 12.44
CA THR A 161 -23.63 -0.99 11.01
C THR A 161 -24.70 -1.62 10.12
N LEU A 162 -25.12 -2.83 10.43
CA LEU A 162 -26.18 -3.57 9.75
C LEU A 162 -27.27 -3.99 10.77
N ARG A 163 -28.46 -4.25 10.26
CA ARG A 163 -29.53 -4.82 11.10
C ARG A 163 -29.15 -6.21 11.62
N PRO A 164 -29.57 -6.60 12.82
CA PRO A 164 -29.32 -7.94 13.35
C PRO A 164 -29.76 -9.06 12.39
N GLY A 165 -29.00 -10.14 12.35
CA GLY A 165 -29.25 -11.31 11.50
C GLY A 165 -28.78 -11.17 10.04
N GLN A 166 -28.17 -10.05 9.65
CA GLN A 166 -27.55 -9.92 8.34
C GLN A 166 -26.23 -10.71 8.26
N THR A 167 -25.96 -11.35 7.14
CA THR A 167 -24.70 -12.04 6.90
C THR A 167 -23.66 -11.04 6.42
N ILE A 168 -22.51 -11.02 7.08
CA ILE A 168 -21.27 -10.36 6.64
C ILE A 168 -20.37 -11.44 6.06
N ARG A 169 -19.78 -11.16 4.92
CA ARG A 169 -18.72 -11.93 4.25
C ARG A 169 -17.41 -11.19 4.50
N CYS A 170 -16.42 -11.90 5.01
CA CYS A 170 -15.12 -11.33 5.38
C CYS A 170 -13.99 -12.11 4.77
N TRP A 171 -12.96 -11.39 4.28
CA TRP A 171 -11.68 -11.90 3.82
C TRP A 171 -10.61 -11.26 4.69
N LEU A 172 -9.74 -12.07 5.29
CA LEU A 172 -8.57 -11.60 6.04
C LEU A 172 -7.28 -11.94 5.30
N PRO A 173 -6.21 -11.12 5.43
CA PRO A 173 -4.98 -11.26 4.67
C PRO A 173 -4.04 -12.33 5.24
N LEU A 174 -3.67 -13.32 4.46
CA LEU A 174 -2.71 -14.36 4.85
C LEU A 174 -1.34 -14.17 4.18
N PRO A 175 -0.26 -14.64 4.82
CA PRO A 175 1.05 -14.67 4.17
C PRO A 175 1.04 -15.62 2.98
N ARG A 176 1.64 -15.18 1.86
CA ARG A 176 1.84 -16.04 0.69
C ARG A 176 2.80 -17.18 1.00
N GLN A 177 2.62 -18.30 0.28
CA GLN A 177 3.43 -19.51 0.45
C GLN A 177 4.30 -19.83 -0.77
N ASP A 178 4.17 -19.07 -1.85
CA ASP A 178 4.82 -19.28 -3.14
C ASP A 178 5.97 -18.28 -3.42
N VAL A 179 6.47 -17.63 -2.38
CA VAL A 179 7.59 -16.68 -2.46
C VAL A 179 8.79 -17.19 -1.65
N ALA A 180 9.97 -17.23 -2.26
CA ALA A 180 11.16 -17.87 -1.70
C ALA A 180 11.61 -17.31 -0.33
N ARG A 181 11.45 -16.01 -0.12
CA ARG A 181 11.84 -15.35 1.14
C ARG A 181 10.87 -15.55 2.29
N GLN A 182 9.69 -16.13 2.05
CA GLN A 182 8.63 -16.32 3.03
C GLN A 182 8.28 -17.79 3.13
N THR A 183 8.64 -18.42 4.24
CA THR A 183 8.58 -19.87 4.42
C THR A 183 7.93 -20.24 5.74
N GLY A 184 7.66 -21.54 5.93
CA GLY A 184 7.15 -22.07 7.20
C GLY A 184 5.79 -21.50 7.59
N VAL A 185 4.98 -21.10 6.62
CA VAL A 185 3.63 -20.57 6.88
C VAL A 185 2.78 -21.66 7.52
N LYS A 186 2.33 -21.38 8.74
CA LYS A 186 1.48 -22.27 9.52
C LYS A 186 0.23 -21.51 9.95
N PHE A 187 -0.88 -21.82 9.33
CA PHE A 187 -2.18 -21.37 9.80
C PHE A 187 -2.53 -22.03 11.13
N ILE A 188 -2.95 -21.27 12.12
CA ILE A 188 -3.29 -21.77 13.48
C ILE A 188 -4.80 -21.82 13.64
N GLU A 189 -5.48 -20.69 13.49
CA GLU A 189 -6.92 -20.59 13.60
C GLU A 189 -7.47 -19.35 12.91
N ALA A 190 -8.76 -19.35 12.63
CA ALA A 190 -9.55 -18.16 12.32
C ALA A 190 -10.97 -18.35 12.83
N GLY A 191 -11.68 -17.26 13.07
CA GLY A 191 -13.03 -17.33 13.60
C GLY A 191 -13.67 -15.97 13.86
N VAL A 192 -14.72 -16.00 14.68
CA VAL A 192 -15.54 -14.82 14.94
C VAL A 192 -15.85 -14.67 16.43
N ASN A 193 -15.70 -13.46 16.95
CA ASN A 193 -16.01 -13.08 18.34
C ASN A 193 -15.32 -14.01 19.35
N GLY A 194 -14.04 -14.36 19.11
CA GLY A 194 -13.24 -15.21 19.98
C GLY A 194 -13.57 -16.70 19.90
N THR A 195 -14.39 -17.12 18.93
CA THR A 195 -14.69 -18.51 18.68
C THR A 195 -14.03 -18.97 17.38
N SER A 196 -13.12 -19.92 17.46
CA SER A 196 -12.47 -20.50 16.27
C SER A 196 -13.47 -21.29 15.45
N TYR A 197 -13.37 -21.16 14.12
CA TYR A 197 -14.21 -21.88 13.18
C TYR A 197 -13.55 -23.20 12.77
N PRO A 198 -14.34 -24.26 12.59
CA PRO A 198 -13.86 -25.49 11.99
C PRO A 198 -13.55 -25.28 10.50
N ALA A 199 -12.68 -26.12 9.94
CA ALA A 199 -12.13 -25.96 8.59
C ALA A 199 -13.20 -25.82 7.49
N GLU A 200 -14.33 -26.49 7.63
CA GLU A 200 -15.45 -26.44 6.67
C GLU A 200 -16.17 -25.07 6.61
N LYS A 201 -15.91 -24.19 7.55
CA LYS A 201 -16.40 -22.79 7.55
C LYS A 201 -15.38 -21.77 7.02
N LEU A 202 -14.19 -22.23 6.68
CA LEU A 202 -13.11 -21.42 6.16
C LEU A 202 -12.87 -21.74 4.68
N THR A 203 -12.59 -20.72 3.89
CA THR A 203 -12.17 -20.92 2.50
C THR A 203 -10.89 -20.13 2.28
N PHE A 204 -9.82 -20.82 1.90
CA PHE A 204 -8.54 -20.19 1.55
C PHE A 204 -8.54 -19.78 0.09
N SER A 205 -7.85 -18.71 -0.23
CA SER A 205 -7.65 -18.29 -1.62
C SER A 205 -6.89 -19.36 -2.41
N ASP A 206 -7.20 -19.47 -3.70
CA ASP A 206 -6.39 -20.28 -4.61
C ASP A 206 -4.96 -19.67 -4.67
N PRO A 207 -3.90 -20.52 -4.70
CA PRO A 207 -2.53 -20.01 -4.81
C PRO A 207 -2.24 -19.15 -6.05
N SER A 208 -3.00 -19.33 -7.13
CA SER A 208 -2.92 -18.49 -8.33
C SER A 208 -3.55 -17.11 -8.16
N ASN A 209 -4.35 -16.90 -7.10
CA ASN A 209 -4.91 -15.57 -6.81
C ASN A 209 -3.79 -14.65 -6.33
N PRO A 210 -3.68 -13.42 -6.87
CA PRO A 210 -2.66 -12.48 -6.41
C PRO A 210 -2.79 -12.07 -4.95
N HIS A 211 -3.97 -12.24 -4.35
CA HIS A 211 -4.29 -11.88 -2.97
C HIS A 211 -4.45 -13.13 -2.10
N SER A 212 -3.53 -13.35 -1.17
CA SER A 212 -3.61 -14.48 -0.23
C SER A 212 -4.59 -14.14 0.90
N SER A 213 -5.60 -15.00 1.10
CA SER A 213 -6.66 -14.71 2.08
C SER A 213 -7.31 -15.96 2.66
N VAL A 214 -7.89 -15.80 3.85
CA VAL A 214 -8.91 -16.70 4.40
C VAL A 214 -10.27 -15.99 4.42
N TYR A 215 -11.27 -16.69 3.92
CA TYR A 215 -12.66 -16.22 3.87
C TYR A 215 -13.52 -16.92 4.91
N MET A 216 -14.44 -16.16 5.52
CA MET A 216 -15.45 -16.67 6.42
C MET A 216 -16.68 -15.76 6.47
N GLU A 217 -17.79 -16.28 7.03
CA GLU A 217 -19.04 -15.56 7.18
C GLU A 217 -19.50 -15.49 8.62
N ALA A 218 -20.18 -14.40 8.98
CA ALA A 218 -20.80 -14.26 10.29
C ALA A 218 -22.16 -13.57 10.20
N ARG A 219 -23.01 -13.75 11.19
CA ARG A 219 -24.27 -13.01 11.33
C ARG A 219 -24.13 -11.91 12.36
N THR A 220 -24.64 -10.73 12.02
CA THR A 220 -24.68 -9.58 12.93
C THR A 220 -25.63 -9.82 14.10
N ALA A 221 -25.27 -9.31 15.27
CA ALA A 221 -26.11 -9.30 16.46
C ALA A 221 -26.44 -7.85 16.86
N ARG A 222 -27.51 -7.68 17.62
CA ARG A 222 -27.92 -6.35 18.12
C ARG A 222 -26.89 -5.82 19.11
N ASP A 223 -26.51 -4.56 18.96
CA ASP A 223 -25.62 -3.82 19.86
C ASP A 223 -24.26 -4.48 20.10
N LYS A 224 -23.80 -5.31 19.14
CA LYS A 224 -22.52 -5.98 19.20
C LYS A 224 -21.75 -5.77 17.90
N ALA A 225 -20.45 -5.51 18.02
CA ALA A 225 -19.53 -5.59 16.90
C ALA A 225 -19.40 -7.05 16.43
N THR A 226 -19.05 -7.23 15.16
CA THR A 226 -18.69 -8.55 14.62
C THR A 226 -17.20 -8.55 14.35
N VAL A 227 -16.44 -9.27 15.18
CA VAL A 227 -14.97 -9.30 15.17
C VAL A 227 -14.50 -10.59 14.53
N PHE A 228 -13.95 -10.51 13.34
CA PHE A 228 -13.24 -11.57 12.65
C PHE A 228 -11.79 -11.60 13.12
N HIS A 229 -11.21 -12.77 13.27
CA HIS A 229 -9.81 -12.94 13.65
C HIS A 229 -9.17 -14.12 12.94
N GLU A 230 -7.86 -14.05 12.80
CA GLU A 230 -7.00 -15.15 12.38
C GLU A 230 -5.66 -15.12 13.12
N VAL A 231 -5.04 -16.28 13.24
CA VAL A 231 -3.70 -16.45 13.83
C VAL A 231 -2.88 -17.36 12.93
N PHE A 232 -1.67 -16.92 12.61
CA PHE A 232 -0.72 -17.71 11.82
C PHE A 232 0.73 -17.44 12.25
N GLU A 233 1.63 -18.35 11.87
CA GLU A 233 3.08 -18.19 11.99
C GLU A 233 3.71 -18.25 10.61
N TYR A 234 4.81 -17.56 10.43
CA TYR A 234 5.63 -17.62 9.23
C TYR A 234 7.06 -17.17 9.52
N THR A 235 7.97 -17.51 8.60
CA THR A 235 9.36 -17.02 8.62
C THR A 235 9.59 -16.15 7.41
N SER A 236 10.10 -14.93 7.61
CA SER A 236 10.53 -14.03 6.56
C SER A 236 12.03 -13.85 6.60
N CYS A 237 12.68 -13.88 5.44
CA CYS A 237 14.10 -13.60 5.28
C CYS A 237 14.32 -12.20 4.71
N GLY A 238 15.40 -11.55 5.12
CA GLY A 238 15.99 -10.47 4.35
C GLY A 238 16.51 -11.01 3.02
N GLU A 239 16.54 -10.17 2.00
CA GLU A 239 17.01 -10.53 0.66
C GLU A 239 17.88 -9.41 0.12
N TRP A 240 18.98 -9.76 -0.55
CA TRP A 240 19.81 -8.77 -1.23
C TRP A 240 20.57 -9.39 -2.41
N HIS A 241 20.50 -8.69 -3.54
CA HIS A 241 21.21 -9.03 -4.78
C HIS A 241 22.30 -8.00 -5.03
N PRO A 242 23.60 -8.36 -4.96
CA PRO A 242 24.73 -7.48 -5.32
C PRO A 242 24.81 -7.33 -6.85
N ILE A 243 23.96 -6.49 -7.41
CA ILE A 243 23.81 -6.36 -8.86
C ILE A 243 25.01 -5.59 -9.45
N ASP A 244 25.72 -6.26 -10.35
CA ASP A 244 26.74 -5.67 -11.22
C ASP A 244 26.11 -5.37 -12.59
N SER A 245 25.93 -4.11 -12.91
CA SER A 245 25.28 -3.67 -14.14
C SER A 245 25.94 -4.25 -15.40
N SER A 246 27.25 -4.52 -15.38
CA SER A 246 27.98 -5.11 -16.52
C SER A 246 27.63 -6.58 -16.78
N LYS A 247 26.97 -7.25 -15.83
CA LYS A 247 26.55 -8.65 -15.91
C LYS A 247 25.05 -8.82 -16.19
N VAL A 248 24.30 -7.73 -16.27
CA VAL A 248 22.89 -7.77 -16.68
C VAL A 248 22.85 -8.09 -18.18
N LEU A 249 22.16 -9.17 -18.52
CA LEU A 249 22.06 -9.68 -19.89
C LEU A 249 20.90 -9.02 -20.64
N ALA A 250 20.86 -9.22 -21.97
CA ALA A 250 19.72 -8.80 -22.76
C ALA A 250 18.52 -9.70 -22.52
N TYR A 251 17.33 -9.09 -22.42
CA TYR A 251 16.09 -9.82 -22.21
C TYR A 251 15.72 -10.75 -23.36
N ASN A 252 15.15 -11.89 -23.04
CA ASN A 252 14.40 -12.70 -23.97
C ASN A 252 13.00 -12.10 -24.18
N VAL A 253 12.86 -11.21 -25.15
CA VAL A 253 11.58 -10.53 -25.46
C VAL A 253 10.47 -11.47 -25.95
N SER A 254 10.77 -12.74 -26.22
CA SER A 254 9.79 -13.76 -26.60
C SER A 254 9.14 -14.43 -25.38
N ASP A 255 9.74 -14.30 -24.20
CA ASP A 255 9.28 -14.91 -22.96
C ASP A 255 7.88 -14.40 -22.61
N PRO A 256 6.92 -15.28 -22.27
CA PRO A 256 5.59 -14.87 -21.82
C PRO A 256 5.61 -13.97 -20.56
N GLU A 257 6.48 -14.26 -19.59
CA GLU A 257 6.62 -13.47 -18.37
C GLU A 257 7.17 -12.08 -18.66
N TYR A 258 8.18 -11.98 -19.57
CA TYR A 258 8.67 -10.68 -20.05
C TYR A 258 7.53 -9.84 -20.65
N LYS A 259 6.72 -10.43 -21.54
CA LYS A 259 5.61 -9.73 -22.20
C LYS A 259 4.54 -9.27 -21.20
N GLU A 260 4.23 -10.12 -20.22
CA GLU A 260 3.24 -9.80 -19.18
C GLU A 260 3.68 -8.61 -18.35
N TYR A 261 4.93 -8.64 -17.86
CA TYR A 261 5.42 -7.64 -16.92
C TYR A 261 6.09 -6.42 -17.55
N THR A 262 6.05 -6.31 -18.89
CA THR A 262 6.36 -5.08 -19.66
C THR A 262 5.12 -4.49 -20.33
N ALA A 263 3.96 -5.13 -20.23
CA ALA A 263 2.71 -4.63 -20.80
C ALA A 263 2.02 -3.60 -19.89
N GLU A 264 1.14 -2.80 -20.51
CA GLU A 264 0.16 -2.03 -19.77
C GLU A 264 -0.80 -2.95 -19.00
N ARG A 265 -1.32 -2.46 -17.89
CA ARG A 265 -2.35 -3.14 -17.10
C ARG A 265 -3.29 -2.13 -16.47
N GLU A 266 -4.51 -2.11 -16.95
CA GLU A 266 -5.55 -1.29 -16.38
C GLU A 266 -5.78 -1.67 -14.90
N GLN A 267 -6.07 -0.75 -14.06
CA GLN A 267 -6.44 0.65 -14.26
C GLN A 267 -5.23 1.59 -14.18
N HIS A 268 -4.10 1.18 -13.60
CA HIS A 268 -3.05 2.08 -13.15
C HIS A 268 -1.79 2.04 -14.01
N VAL A 269 -1.39 0.89 -14.55
CA VAL A 269 -0.19 0.81 -15.40
C VAL A 269 -0.57 1.13 -16.83
N ILE A 270 -0.60 2.43 -17.18
CA ILE A 270 -0.96 2.97 -18.50
C ILE A 270 0.16 3.90 -18.96
N PHE A 271 0.63 3.69 -20.19
CA PHE A 271 1.72 4.47 -20.78
C PHE A 271 1.21 5.77 -21.40
N THR A 272 0.76 6.69 -20.55
CA THR A 272 0.33 8.02 -20.99
C THR A 272 1.50 8.82 -21.56
N GLU A 273 1.23 9.86 -22.34
CA GLU A 273 2.28 10.71 -22.90
C GLU A 273 3.16 11.37 -21.82
N ARG A 274 2.60 11.67 -20.64
CA ARG A 274 3.39 12.21 -19.51
C ARG A 274 4.32 11.16 -18.90
N ILE A 275 3.84 9.93 -18.72
CA ILE A 275 4.66 8.81 -18.23
C ILE A 275 5.80 8.55 -19.20
N LYS A 276 5.51 8.47 -20.51
CA LYS A 276 6.53 8.28 -21.55
C LYS A 276 7.58 9.38 -21.51
N ALA A 277 7.14 10.63 -21.55
CA ALA A 277 8.04 11.78 -21.52
C ALA A 277 8.92 11.83 -20.26
N ALA A 278 8.34 11.52 -19.09
CA ALA A 278 9.09 11.43 -17.84
C ALA A 278 10.14 10.32 -17.87
N ALA A 279 9.74 9.10 -18.27
CA ALA A 279 10.63 7.96 -18.34
C ALA A 279 11.77 8.20 -19.35
N ASP A 280 11.46 8.69 -20.54
CA ASP A 280 12.47 8.99 -21.58
C ASP A 280 13.45 10.08 -21.14
N SER A 281 12.95 11.12 -20.49
CA SER A 281 13.80 12.18 -19.94
C SER A 281 14.77 11.68 -18.86
N VAL A 282 14.26 10.87 -17.95
CA VAL A 282 15.04 10.34 -16.80
C VAL A 282 16.08 9.33 -17.23
N THR A 283 15.80 8.55 -18.29
CA THR A 283 16.68 7.49 -18.78
C THR A 283 17.48 7.88 -20.03
N ALA A 284 17.49 9.16 -20.39
CA ALA A 284 18.16 9.62 -21.61
C ALA A 284 19.66 9.26 -21.62
N GLY A 285 20.10 8.60 -22.71
CA GLY A 285 21.50 8.16 -22.88
C GLY A 285 21.91 6.97 -22.01
N ILE A 286 20.97 6.27 -21.37
CA ILE A 286 21.23 5.07 -20.58
C ILE A 286 20.62 3.86 -21.29
N ASP A 287 21.45 2.92 -21.71
CA ASP A 287 21.01 1.70 -22.41
C ASP A 287 20.83 0.48 -21.47
N ASN A 288 21.60 0.45 -20.39
CA ASN A 288 21.58 -0.67 -19.43
C ASN A 288 20.30 -0.68 -18.59
N PRO A 289 19.52 -1.79 -18.55
CA PRO A 289 18.23 -1.84 -17.86
C PRO A 289 18.33 -1.57 -16.35
N TYR A 290 19.36 -2.07 -15.69
CA TYR A 290 19.56 -1.80 -14.26
C TYR A 290 19.84 -0.31 -13.98
N LEU A 291 20.68 0.30 -14.83
CA LEU A 291 20.99 1.73 -14.69
C LEU A 291 19.78 2.61 -15.03
N GLN A 292 18.93 2.20 -15.98
CA GLN A 292 17.64 2.87 -16.25
C GLN A 292 16.70 2.77 -15.03
N ALA A 293 16.52 1.56 -14.48
CA ALA A 293 15.70 1.37 -13.28
C ALA A 293 16.24 2.18 -12.09
N LYS A 294 17.57 2.23 -11.91
CA LYS A 294 18.23 3.04 -10.88
C LYS A 294 18.03 4.55 -11.10
N ALA A 295 18.06 5.00 -12.34
CA ALA A 295 17.77 6.41 -12.66
C ALA A 295 16.33 6.77 -12.33
N ILE A 296 15.35 5.93 -12.69
CA ILE A 296 13.93 6.08 -12.36
C ILE A 296 13.74 6.09 -10.83
N TYR A 297 14.31 5.10 -10.13
CA TYR A 297 14.26 4.99 -8.68
C TYR A 297 14.77 6.24 -7.98
N THR A 298 15.96 6.72 -8.39
CA THR A 298 16.60 7.91 -7.84
C THR A 298 15.80 9.19 -8.13
N TRP A 299 15.24 9.28 -9.33
CA TRP A 299 14.44 10.45 -9.71
C TRP A 299 13.14 10.52 -8.91
N ILE A 300 12.46 9.40 -8.72
CA ILE A 300 11.23 9.36 -7.90
C ILE A 300 11.53 9.73 -6.45
N ASP A 301 12.56 9.13 -5.85
CA ASP A 301 13.01 9.41 -4.49
C ASP A 301 13.27 10.91 -4.23
N ARG A 302 13.95 11.56 -5.18
CA ARG A 302 14.31 12.98 -5.06
C ARG A 302 13.20 13.97 -5.42
N THR A 303 12.20 13.51 -6.15
CA THR A 303 11.20 14.41 -6.77
C THR A 303 9.87 14.39 -6.03
N PHE A 304 9.48 13.24 -5.44
CA PHE A 304 8.17 13.05 -4.87
C PHE A 304 8.28 12.73 -3.37
N PRO A 305 8.13 13.75 -2.49
CA PRO A 305 8.11 13.52 -1.06
C PRO A 305 6.95 12.59 -0.68
N TRP A 306 7.17 11.78 0.36
CA TRP A 306 6.12 10.94 0.88
C TRP A 306 5.00 11.78 1.51
N ALA A 307 3.76 11.51 1.14
CA ALA A 307 2.58 12.12 1.70
C ALA A 307 1.46 11.08 1.82
N SER A 308 0.55 11.28 2.78
CA SER A 308 -0.59 10.38 2.96
C SER A 308 -1.47 10.39 1.70
N ALA A 309 -1.84 9.22 1.21
CA ALA A 309 -2.78 9.08 0.10
C ALA A 309 -4.22 9.04 0.60
N ARG A 310 -5.14 9.52 -0.23
CA ARG A 310 -6.54 9.14 -0.15
C ARG A 310 -6.72 7.72 -0.70
N ASP A 311 -7.82 7.09 -0.37
CA ASP A 311 -8.07 5.72 -0.77
C ASP A 311 -7.96 5.52 -2.29
N TYR A 312 -7.25 4.47 -2.71
CA TYR A 312 -6.89 4.20 -4.10
C TYR A 312 -8.10 4.00 -5.01
N SER A 313 -9.21 3.47 -4.46
CA SER A 313 -10.47 3.34 -5.20
C SER A 313 -11.06 4.67 -5.69
N THR A 314 -10.59 5.78 -5.13
CA THR A 314 -11.01 7.14 -5.51
C THR A 314 -10.10 7.79 -6.56
N ILE A 315 -9.03 7.11 -6.99
CA ILE A 315 -8.03 7.61 -7.93
C ILE A 315 -8.11 6.85 -9.25
N GLY A 316 -8.37 7.55 -10.34
CA GLY A 316 -8.55 6.92 -11.66
C GLY A 316 -7.27 6.33 -12.24
N ASN A 317 -6.15 7.01 -12.11
CA ASN A 317 -4.82 6.54 -12.48
C ASN A 317 -3.80 7.07 -11.48
N ILE A 318 -3.19 6.16 -10.71
CA ILE A 318 -2.28 6.52 -9.62
C ILE A 318 -0.96 7.11 -10.11
N PRO A 319 -0.24 6.56 -11.10
CA PRO A 319 0.97 7.20 -11.65
C PRO A 319 0.75 8.63 -12.15
N GLU A 320 -0.35 8.89 -12.86
CA GLU A 320 -0.72 10.24 -13.29
C GLU A 320 -1.03 11.16 -12.11
N TYR A 321 -1.66 10.62 -11.07
CA TYR A 321 -1.91 11.37 -9.83
C TYR A 321 -0.61 11.81 -9.18
N VAL A 322 0.39 10.93 -9.06
CA VAL A 322 1.72 11.26 -8.51
C VAL A 322 2.41 12.35 -9.32
N LEU A 323 2.45 12.20 -10.66
CA LEU A 323 3.03 13.21 -11.54
C LEU A 323 2.33 14.57 -11.44
N THR A 324 1.02 14.56 -11.22
CA THR A 324 0.21 15.80 -11.13
C THR A 324 0.38 16.48 -9.79
N ASN A 325 0.28 15.72 -8.69
CA ASN A 325 0.26 16.29 -7.34
C ASN A 325 1.67 16.40 -6.72
N ARG A 326 2.69 15.85 -7.39
CA ARG A 326 4.10 15.95 -7.00
C ARG A 326 4.42 15.33 -5.64
N HIS A 327 3.68 14.33 -5.23
CA HIS A 327 3.88 13.53 -4.03
C HIS A 327 3.19 12.18 -4.15
N GLY A 328 3.49 11.26 -3.24
CA GLY A 328 2.78 9.98 -3.14
C GLY A 328 3.11 9.24 -1.85
N ASP A 329 2.28 8.24 -1.50
CA ASP A 329 2.62 7.25 -0.48
C ASP A 329 3.37 6.05 -1.09
N CYS A 330 3.56 4.99 -0.31
CA CYS A 330 4.34 3.82 -0.72
C CYS A 330 3.79 3.17 -2.00
N GLY A 331 2.49 2.92 -2.08
CA GLY A 331 1.89 2.28 -3.24
C GLY A 331 1.84 3.19 -4.46
N GLN A 332 1.62 4.47 -4.25
CA GLN A 332 1.55 5.43 -5.34
C GLN A 332 2.90 5.59 -6.06
N VAL A 333 4.00 5.75 -5.31
CA VAL A 333 5.33 5.86 -5.94
C VAL A 333 5.82 4.51 -6.49
N THR A 334 5.40 3.39 -5.90
CA THR A 334 5.70 2.05 -6.43
C THR A 334 5.01 1.81 -7.77
N LEU A 335 3.73 2.19 -7.92
CA LEU A 335 3.02 2.09 -9.21
C LEU A 335 3.63 3.02 -10.27
N LEU A 336 4.10 4.20 -9.90
CA LEU A 336 4.83 5.09 -10.81
C LEU A 336 6.12 4.43 -11.29
N PHE A 337 6.92 3.86 -10.36
CA PHE A 337 8.15 3.14 -10.69
C PHE A 337 7.89 1.96 -11.65
N ILE A 338 6.92 1.10 -11.30
CA ILE A 338 6.53 -0.05 -12.13
C ILE A 338 6.12 0.41 -13.53
N THR A 339 5.30 1.46 -13.63
CA THR A 339 4.80 1.94 -14.92
C THR A 339 5.93 2.48 -15.81
N MET A 340 6.85 3.26 -15.23
CA MET A 340 8.01 3.78 -15.96
C MET A 340 8.97 2.67 -16.38
N CYS A 341 9.25 1.68 -15.51
CA CYS A 341 10.08 0.53 -15.84
C CYS A 341 9.47 -0.30 -16.97
N ARG A 342 8.17 -0.65 -16.87
CA ARG A 342 7.49 -1.41 -17.94
C ARG A 342 7.51 -0.69 -19.28
N TYR A 343 7.29 0.61 -19.30
CA TYR A 343 7.41 1.41 -20.53
C TYR A 343 8.82 1.33 -21.13
N LYS A 344 9.85 1.29 -20.32
CA LYS A 344 11.26 1.13 -20.78
C LYS A 344 11.62 -0.31 -21.13
N GLY A 345 10.66 -1.25 -21.13
CA GLY A 345 10.90 -2.66 -21.41
C GLY A 345 11.61 -3.39 -20.27
N ILE A 346 11.53 -2.89 -19.05
CA ILE A 346 12.06 -3.51 -17.83
C ILE A 346 10.91 -4.17 -17.11
N PRO A 347 10.86 -5.52 -16.99
CA PRO A 347 9.78 -6.19 -16.30
C PRO A 347 9.73 -5.78 -14.85
N ALA A 348 8.55 -5.36 -14.39
CA ALA A 348 8.32 -4.93 -13.01
C ALA A 348 6.93 -5.35 -12.55
N ARG A 349 6.80 -5.77 -11.26
CA ARG A 349 5.54 -6.23 -10.68
C ARG A 349 5.34 -5.73 -9.26
N TRP A 350 4.10 -5.76 -8.84
CA TRP A 350 3.66 -5.30 -7.53
C TRP A 350 3.86 -6.37 -6.46
N GLN A 351 4.29 -5.96 -5.29
CA GLN A 351 4.15 -6.69 -4.04
C GLN A 351 3.65 -5.76 -2.94
N SER A 352 2.88 -6.31 -2.00
CA SER A 352 2.44 -5.56 -0.83
C SER A 352 2.02 -6.50 0.31
N GLY A 353 1.82 -5.89 1.47
CA GLY A 353 1.40 -6.61 2.66
C GLY A 353 1.65 -5.79 3.92
N LEU A 354 2.30 -6.39 4.91
CA LEU A 354 2.54 -5.74 6.20
C LEU A 354 4.03 -5.48 6.42
N MET A 355 4.35 -4.29 6.87
CA MET A 355 5.63 -3.96 7.49
C MET A 355 5.58 -4.38 8.96
N MET A 356 6.50 -5.24 9.36
CA MET A 356 6.49 -5.95 10.63
C MET A 356 7.65 -5.55 11.56
N HIS A 357 8.20 -4.34 11.40
CA HIS A 357 9.29 -3.87 12.26
C HIS A 357 8.85 -3.77 13.72
N PRO A 358 9.67 -4.21 14.69
CA PRO A 358 9.38 -4.06 16.10
C PRO A 358 9.04 -2.62 16.50
N GLY A 359 7.84 -2.41 17.05
CA GLY A 359 7.35 -1.09 17.46
C GLY A 359 6.96 -0.14 16.32
N ALA A 360 7.02 -0.59 15.06
CA ALA A 360 6.67 0.21 13.89
C ALA A 360 5.89 -0.59 12.84
N GLY A 361 4.99 -1.48 13.29
CA GLY A 361 4.12 -2.24 12.40
C GLY A 361 3.19 -1.34 11.61
N ASN A 362 3.04 -1.59 10.30
CA ASN A 362 2.17 -0.82 9.41
C ASN A 362 1.81 -1.64 8.16
N LEU A 363 0.90 -1.12 7.35
CA LEU A 363 0.70 -1.57 5.97
C LEU A 363 1.85 -1.03 5.10
N HIS A 364 2.20 -1.77 4.05
CA HIS A 364 3.25 -1.30 3.16
C HIS A 364 3.20 -1.91 1.77
N ASP A 365 3.61 -1.11 0.79
CA ASP A 365 3.64 -1.44 -0.64
C ASP A 365 5.05 -1.29 -1.17
N TRP A 366 5.46 -2.26 -2.01
CA TRP A 366 6.73 -2.30 -2.71
C TRP A 366 6.57 -3.08 -4.02
N GLY A 367 7.66 -3.43 -4.67
CA GLY A 367 7.62 -4.18 -5.91
C GLY A 367 8.80 -5.11 -6.08
N GLU A 368 8.83 -5.71 -7.25
CA GLU A 368 9.98 -6.43 -7.78
C GLU A 368 10.26 -5.94 -9.19
N VAL A 369 11.53 -5.98 -9.56
CA VAL A 369 12.01 -5.69 -10.90
C VAL A 369 12.89 -6.84 -11.38
N TYR A 370 12.74 -7.24 -12.65
CA TYR A 370 13.50 -8.36 -13.20
C TYR A 370 14.73 -7.85 -13.96
N PHE A 371 15.87 -8.48 -13.69
CA PHE A 371 17.08 -8.26 -14.48
C PHE A 371 17.58 -9.60 -15.01
N GLU A 372 17.74 -9.69 -16.33
CA GLU A 372 18.22 -10.91 -16.96
C GLU A 372 19.62 -11.29 -16.45
N GLY A 373 19.76 -12.55 -15.99
CA GLY A 373 20.95 -13.04 -15.29
C GLY A 373 20.87 -12.95 -13.74
N TYR A 374 19.92 -12.20 -13.19
CA TYR A 374 19.68 -12.09 -11.74
C TYR A 374 18.31 -12.61 -11.31
N GLY A 375 17.30 -12.54 -12.21
CA GLY A 375 15.92 -12.86 -11.89
C GLY A 375 15.15 -11.68 -11.29
N TRP A 376 14.06 -11.98 -10.60
CA TRP A 376 13.27 -10.99 -9.84
C TRP A 376 14.02 -10.56 -8.60
N VAL A 377 14.14 -9.26 -8.41
CA VAL A 377 14.79 -8.65 -7.25
C VAL A 377 13.85 -7.66 -6.59
N PRO A 378 13.82 -7.56 -5.25
CA PRO A 378 12.91 -6.65 -4.56
C PRO A 378 13.29 -5.19 -4.80
N VAL A 379 12.28 -4.33 -4.82
CA VAL A 379 12.44 -2.88 -4.87
C VAL A 379 11.42 -2.19 -3.95
N ASP A 380 11.90 -1.36 -3.03
CA ASP A 380 11.03 -0.51 -2.22
C ASP A 380 11.29 0.95 -2.56
N GLN A 381 10.41 1.49 -3.40
CA GLN A 381 10.53 2.85 -3.90
C GLN A 381 10.35 3.90 -2.80
N SER A 382 9.50 3.62 -1.80
CA SER A 382 9.18 4.60 -0.77
C SER A 382 10.20 4.67 0.37
N PHE A 383 10.99 3.59 0.57
CA PHE A 383 12.15 3.63 1.46
C PHE A 383 13.31 4.38 0.81
N GLY A 384 13.41 4.32 -0.52
CA GLY A 384 14.29 5.17 -1.30
C GLY A 384 15.77 5.01 -0.98
N ILE A 385 16.50 6.12 -1.14
CA ILE A 385 17.95 6.20 -0.86
C ILE A 385 18.13 6.70 0.58
N THR A 386 18.63 5.83 1.44
CA THR A 386 18.78 6.13 2.87
C THR A 386 20.20 6.48 3.26
N SER A 387 20.37 7.28 4.30
CA SER A 387 21.70 7.61 4.86
C SER A 387 22.42 6.39 5.47
N TYR A 388 21.68 5.37 5.89
CA TYR A 388 22.18 4.17 6.55
C TYR A 388 22.33 2.95 5.63
N GLY A 389 21.67 2.91 4.49
CA GLY A 389 21.66 1.78 3.57
C GLY A 389 22.09 2.12 2.15
N GLY A 390 22.16 3.42 1.79
CA GLY A 390 22.32 3.87 0.39
C GLY A 390 21.13 3.45 -0.45
N ASP A 391 21.38 2.84 -1.58
CA ASP A 391 20.38 2.32 -2.52
C ASP A 391 20.01 0.84 -2.25
N PHE A 392 20.14 0.37 -1.00
CA PHE A 392 19.88 -1.03 -0.62
C PHE A 392 18.50 -1.50 -1.10
N PHE A 393 17.50 -0.67 -1.01
CA PHE A 393 16.12 -1.02 -1.38
C PHE A 393 15.85 -1.08 -2.90
N LEU A 394 16.89 -0.97 -3.73
CA LEU A 394 16.89 -1.38 -5.13
C LEU A 394 17.71 -2.67 -5.28
N GLY A 395 17.08 -3.81 -5.13
CA GLY A 395 17.70 -5.13 -5.13
C GLY A 395 17.87 -5.75 -3.74
N GLY A 396 17.36 -5.10 -2.71
CA GLY A 396 17.37 -5.60 -1.34
C GLY A 396 16.13 -5.23 -0.54
N ILE A 397 15.83 -6.05 0.46
CA ILE A 397 14.73 -5.83 1.39
C ILE A 397 15.04 -6.51 2.73
N GLU A 398 14.61 -5.91 3.84
CA GLU A 398 14.83 -6.45 5.18
C GLU A 398 13.80 -7.55 5.55
N PRO A 399 14.02 -8.35 6.62
CA PRO A 399 13.18 -9.51 6.93
C PRO A 399 11.84 -9.17 7.60
N TYR A 400 11.57 -7.91 7.88
CA TYR A 400 10.36 -7.49 8.59
C TYR A 400 9.20 -7.17 7.63
N ARG A 401 8.96 -8.06 6.67
CA ARG A 401 7.89 -7.94 5.66
C ARG A 401 7.06 -9.21 5.62
N MET A 402 5.75 -9.03 5.51
CA MET A 402 4.83 -10.10 5.17
C MET A 402 4.22 -9.82 3.80
N ILE A 403 4.49 -10.68 2.84
CA ILE A 403 3.91 -10.58 1.50
C ILE A 403 2.52 -11.21 1.55
N VAL A 404 1.51 -10.44 1.20
CA VAL A 404 0.11 -10.85 1.04
C VAL A 404 -0.26 -10.88 -0.43
N ASN A 405 0.25 -9.90 -1.18
CA ASN A 405 -0.10 -9.67 -2.58
C ASN A 405 1.13 -9.73 -3.46
N THR A 406 1.01 -10.39 -4.62
CA THR A 406 2.04 -10.47 -5.65
C THR A 406 1.62 -9.79 -6.96
N ASP A 407 0.50 -9.12 -6.93
CA ASP A 407 -0.02 -8.27 -7.98
C ASP A 407 -1.11 -7.34 -7.41
N PHE A 408 -1.58 -6.39 -8.22
CA PHE A 408 -2.59 -5.40 -7.83
C PHE A 408 -3.92 -5.61 -8.58
N GLY A 409 -5.00 -5.09 -8.01
CA GLY A 409 -6.34 -5.17 -8.60
C GLY A 409 -6.92 -6.59 -8.54
N GLY A 410 -7.89 -6.87 -9.42
CA GLY A 410 -8.54 -8.18 -9.47
C GLY A 410 -9.51 -8.45 -8.32
N ASN A 411 -10.02 -9.67 -8.26
CA ASN A 411 -11.01 -10.08 -7.27
C ASN A 411 -10.39 -11.04 -6.24
N LEU A 412 -11.01 -11.13 -5.08
CA LEU A 412 -10.64 -12.08 -4.03
C LEU A 412 -11.16 -13.49 -4.34
N SER A 413 -10.70 -14.48 -3.60
CA SER A 413 -11.19 -15.85 -3.66
C SER A 413 -11.74 -16.29 -2.29
N PRO A 414 -13.03 -16.64 -2.18
CA PRO A 414 -14.08 -16.56 -3.20
C PRO A 414 -14.37 -15.11 -3.61
N ALA A 415 -14.90 -14.92 -4.82
CA ALA A 415 -15.11 -13.61 -5.40
C ALA A 415 -16.08 -12.72 -4.60
N LYS A 416 -15.73 -11.45 -4.41
CA LYS A 416 -16.66 -10.42 -3.94
C LYS A 416 -17.68 -10.08 -5.01
N LYS A 417 -18.88 -9.69 -4.58
CA LYS A 417 -19.96 -9.22 -5.46
C LYS A 417 -19.86 -7.73 -5.77
N TYR A 418 -19.30 -6.99 -4.85
CA TYR A 418 -19.19 -5.53 -4.91
C TYR A 418 -17.74 -5.12 -4.99
N PRO A 419 -17.41 -3.94 -5.55
CA PRO A 419 -16.05 -3.41 -5.58
C PRO A 419 -15.43 -3.42 -4.18
N ARG A 420 -14.16 -3.77 -4.13
CA ARG A 420 -13.38 -3.77 -2.88
C ARG A 420 -13.29 -2.35 -2.30
N SER A 421 -13.06 -2.24 -1.01
CA SER A 421 -12.72 -0.96 -0.37
C SER A 421 -11.41 -0.44 -0.95
N ASP A 422 -10.37 -1.26 -0.95
CA ASP A 422 -9.16 -1.02 -1.70
C ASP A 422 -9.20 -1.77 -3.04
N THR A 423 -9.11 -1.03 -4.15
CA THR A 423 -9.19 -1.62 -5.50
C THR A 423 -7.82 -2.05 -6.05
N VAL A 424 -6.74 -1.64 -5.43
CA VAL A 424 -5.36 -1.98 -5.80
C VAL A 424 -4.86 -3.13 -4.95
N ASP A 425 -4.96 -2.97 -3.65
CA ASP A 425 -4.29 -3.79 -2.66
C ASP A 425 -5.25 -4.63 -1.80
N PHE A 426 -4.69 -5.52 -0.97
CA PHE A 426 -5.44 -6.33 -0.02
C PHE A 426 -4.61 -6.54 1.25
N GLN A 427 -4.56 -5.55 2.11
CA GLN A 427 -3.75 -5.58 3.35
C GLN A 427 -4.62 -5.51 4.61
N ARG A 428 -5.75 -4.80 4.53
CA ARG A 428 -6.62 -4.51 5.68
C ARG A 428 -7.71 -5.55 5.88
N GLY A 429 -7.82 -6.48 4.93
CA GLY A 429 -9.01 -7.31 4.78
C GLY A 429 -10.13 -6.60 4.02
N GLU A 430 -11.21 -7.34 3.77
CA GLU A 430 -12.39 -6.83 3.05
C GLU A 430 -13.66 -7.41 3.63
N VAL A 431 -14.70 -6.61 3.63
CA VAL A 431 -16.03 -7.02 4.10
C VAL A 431 -17.12 -6.55 3.17
N GLU A 432 -18.13 -7.40 2.97
CA GLU A 432 -19.35 -7.06 2.25
C GLU A 432 -20.56 -7.74 2.86
N TRP A 433 -21.75 -7.30 2.47
CA TRP A 433 -23.00 -7.93 2.81
C TRP A 433 -23.91 -8.06 1.59
N SER A 434 -25.13 -8.58 1.75
CA SER A 434 -26.02 -8.90 0.63
C SER A 434 -26.40 -7.72 -0.29
N LYS A 435 -26.15 -6.46 0.14
CA LYS A 435 -26.57 -5.25 -0.58
C LYS A 435 -25.44 -4.27 -0.91
N GLY A 436 -24.20 -4.53 -0.55
CA GLY A 436 -23.08 -3.65 -0.84
C GLY A 436 -21.79 -4.03 -0.14
N ASN A 437 -20.74 -3.29 -0.46
CA ASN A 437 -19.50 -3.29 0.29
C ASN A 437 -19.69 -2.58 1.63
N LEU A 438 -18.89 -2.92 2.64
CA LEU A 438 -18.70 -2.13 3.85
C LEU A 438 -17.39 -1.38 3.72
N TYR A 439 -17.45 -0.04 3.79
CA TYR A 439 -16.28 0.82 3.61
C TYR A 439 -15.61 1.14 4.95
N TYR A 440 -14.41 1.66 4.94
CA TYR A 440 -13.53 1.88 6.10
C TYR A 440 -14.15 2.62 7.30
N THR A 441 -15.18 3.42 7.10
CA THR A 441 -15.91 4.07 8.21
C THR A 441 -16.81 3.13 9.01
N GLN A 442 -16.96 1.88 8.56
CA GLN A 442 -17.89 0.90 9.11
C GLN A 442 -17.19 -0.25 9.83
N TRP A 443 -15.87 -0.31 9.76
CA TRP A 443 -15.05 -1.32 10.39
C TRP A 443 -13.62 -0.83 10.62
N ASP A 444 -12.93 -1.47 11.57
CA ASP A 444 -11.52 -1.27 11.89
C ASP A 444 -10.76 -2.57 11.72
N TYR A 445 -9.44 -2.49 11.56
CA TYR A 445 -8.52 -3.62 11.61
C TYR A 445 -7.40 -3.35 12.60
N ASP A 446 -6.81 -4.44 13.12
CA ASP A 446 -5.63 -4.41 13.98
C ASP A 446 -4.81 -5.68 13.78
N PHE A 447 -3.49 -5.62 14.00
CA PHE A 447 -2.64 -6.79 14.02
C PHE A 447 -1.57 -6.71 15.10
N LYS A 448 -1.34 -7.84 15.75
CA LYS A 448 -0.33 -8.00 16.80
C LYS A 448 0.73 -8.98 16.32
N ILE A 449 2.00 -8.63 16.57
CA ILE A 449 3.15 -9.42 16.16
C ILE A 449 3.88 -9.92 17.38
N GLU A 450 4.12 -11.25 17.43
CA GLU A 450 5.05 -11.89 18.36
C GLU A 450 6.28 -12.36 17.57
N TYR A 451 7.45 -11.90 17.97
CA TYR A 451 8.72 -12.37 17.42
C TYR A 451 9.13 -13.62 18.19
N LEU A 452 9.34 -14.75 17.47
CA LEU A 452 9.52 -16.08 18.05
C LEU A 452 10.99 -16.53 18.11
N ASP A 453 11.94 -15.65 17.76
CA ASP A 453 13.38 -15.92 17.77
C ASP A 453 14.03 -15.39 19.05
#